data_561ec6adf2cb013b8efefc0319a84742
#
_entry.id   561ec6adf2cb013b8efefc0319a84742
#
_cell.length_a   1.000
_cell.length_b   1.000
_cell.length_c   1.000
_cell.angle_alpha   90.00
_cell.angle_beta   90.00
_cell.angle_gamma   90.00
#
_symmetry.space_group_name_H-M   'P 1'
#
loop_
_entity.id
_entity.type
_entity.pdbx_description
1 polymer ?
#
loop_
_entity_poly.entity_id
_entity_poly.type
_entity_poly.pdbx_seq_one_letter_code
_entity_poly.pdbx_strand_id
1 'polypeptide(L)'
;GSVRAGMAIGAQAGAALKKCVLELGGSDPFIVLADADLDAAVQVAVIGRYQNTGQVCAAAKRFIVEQSIAEAFTRKFVEATQALKVGNPLE
;
A
#
# COMPACT_ATOMS: atom_id res chain seq x y z
N GLY A 1 -1.49 -11.95 -6.77
CA GLY A 1 -0.48 -12.70 -7.52
C GLY A 1 0.53 -11.85 -8.26
N SER A 2 1.53 -12.48 -8.88
CA SER A 2 2.49 -11.77 -9.73
C SER A 2 1.96 -11.65 -11.18
N VAL A 3 2.42 -10.63 -11.90
CA VAL A 3 2.09 -10.45 -13.34
C VAL A 3 2.45 -11.70 -14.14
N ARG A 4 3.61 -12.30 -13.88
CA ARG A 4 4.05 -13.54 -14.55
C ARG A 4 3.06 -14.70 -14.33
N ALA A 5 2.63 -14.92 -13.12
CA ALA A 5 1.62 -15.94 -12.81
C ALA A 5 0.27 -15.62 -13.46
N GLY A 6 -0.16 -14.35 -13.43
CA GLY A 6 -1.38 -13.89 -14.05
C GLY A 6 -1.40 -14.12 -15.57
N MET A 7 -0.29 -13.83 -16.24
CA MET A 7 -0.14 -14.10 -17.68
C MET A 7 -0.26 -15.60 -18.01
N ALA A 8 0.39 -16.45 -17.23
CA ALA A 8 0.31 -17.89 -17.42
C ALA A 8 -1.12 -18.44 -17.19
N ILE A 9 -1.79 -17.98 -16.13
CA ILE A 9 -3.17 -18.37 -15.84
C ILE A 9 -4.12 -17.85 -16.92
N GLY A 10 -3.97 -16.58 -17.34
CA GLY A 10 -4.80 -16.00 -18.39
C GLY A 10 -4.70 -16.73 -19.72
N ALA A 11 -3.49 -17.13 -20.11
CA ALA A 11 -3.28 -17.92 -21.31
C ALA A 11 -3.97 -19.29 -21.25
N GLN A 12 -3.84 -20.00 -20.12
CA GLN A 12 -4.48 -21.31 -19.94
C GLN A 12 -6.01 -21.20 -19.86
N ALA A 13 -6.52 -20.19 -19.14
CA ALA A 13 -7.95 -19.94 -19.06
C ALA A 13 -8.56 -19.62 -20.43
N GLY A 14 -7.86 -18.77 -21.24
CA GLY A 14 -8.28 -18.44 -22.58
C GLY A 14 -8.30 -19.65 -23.52
N ALA A 15 -7.27 -20.50 -23.47
CA ALA A 15 -7.24 -21.75 -24.23
C ALA A 15 -8.38 -22.70 -23.89
N ALA A 16 -8.86 -22.65 -22.62
CA ALA A 16 -10.00 -23.45 -22.15
C ALA A 16 -11.35 -22.72 -22.27
N LEU A 17 -11.40 -21.53 -22.89
CA LEU A 17 -12.59 -20.66 -23.01
C LEU A 17 -13.23 -20.32 -21.65
N LYS A 18 -12.42 -20.18 -20.60
CA LYS A 18 -12.87 -19.84 -19.25
C LYS A 18 -12.67 -18.36 -18.94
N LYS A 19 -13.63 -17.78 -18.25
CA LYS A 19 -13.45 -16.43 -17.70
C LYS A 19 -12.32 -16.42 -16.67
N CYS A 20 -11.55 -15.35 -16.68
CA CYS A 20 -10.44 -15.15 -15.76
C CYS A 20 -10.56 -13.78 -15.10
N VAL A 21 -10.54 -13.77 -13.77
CA VAL A 21 -10.37 -12.55 -12.96
C VAL A 21 -9.01 -12.64 -12.30
N LEU A 22 -8.17 -11.62 -12.52
CA LEU A 22 -6.78 -11.63 -12.07
C LEU A 22 -6.58 -10.52 -11.02
N GLU A 23 -6.29 -10.96 -9.79
CA GLU A 23 -5.87 -10.08 -8.70
C GLU A 23 -4.35 -10.14 -8.59
N LEU A 24 -3.66 -9.06 -8.93
CA LEU A 24 -2.22 -9.02 -9.09
C LEU A 24 -1.58 -7.96 -8.17
N GLY A 25 -0.63 -7.22 -8.68
CA GLY A 25 0.02 -6.15 -7.94
C GLY A 25 -0.67 -4.78 -8.14
N GLY A 26 -0.24 -3.82 -7.35
CA GLY A 26 -0.70 -2.44 -7.46
C GLY A 26 0.33 -1.45 -6.92
N SER A 27 0.10 -0.17 -7.14
CA SER A 27 0.88 0.94 -6.60
C SER A 27 -0.06 2.12 -6.30
N ASP A 28 -0.90 1.92 -5.30
CA ASP A 28 -1.96 2.86 -4.98
C ASP A 28 -1.39 4.17 -4.42
N PRO A 29 -1.94 5.32 -4.82
CA PRO A 29 -1.61 6.61 -4.25
C PRO A 29 -2.30 6.81 -2.90
N PHE A 30 -1.60 7.47 -1.98
CA PHE A 30 -2.14 8.03 -0.75
C PHE A 30 -2.01 9.55 -0.85
N ILE A 31 -3.14 10.24 -0.96
CA ILE A 31 -3.17 11.68 -1.21
C ILE A 31 -3.52 12.42 0.08
N VAL A 32 -2.73 13.42 0.45
CA VAL A 32 -2.94 14.26 1.65
C VAL A 32 -3.01 15.72 1.23
N LEU A 33 -4.17 16.33 1.43
CA LEU A 33 -4.43 17.74 1.14
C LEU A 33 -4.12 18.61 2.38
N ALA A 34 -3.95 19.91 2.16
CA ALA A 34 -3.52 20.86 3.20
C ALA A 34 -4.51 20.98 4.39
N ASP A 35 -5.78 20.71 4.16
CA ASP A 35 -6.84 20.77 5.16
C ASP A 35 -7.07 19.43 5.89
N ALA A 36 -6.26 18.42 5.62
CA ALA A 36 -6.37 17.13 6.28
C ALA A 36 -6.01 17.21 7.77
N ASP A 37 -6.69 16.43 8.60
CA ASP A 37 -6.22 16.13 9.96
C ASP A 37 -4.91 15.32 9.85
N LEU A 38 -3.81 15.96 10.14
CA LEU A 38 -2.49 15.41 9.89
C LEU A 38 -2.19 14.19 10.77
N ASP A 39 -2.67 14.17 12.01
CA ASP A 39 -2.45 13.05 12.92
C ASP A 39 -3.26 11.83 12.49
N ALA A 40 -4.51 12.02 12.14
CA ALA A 40 -5.35 10.96 11.57
C ALA A 40 -4.78 10.46 10.23
N ALA A 41 -4.33 11.36 9.35
CA ALA A 41 -3.73 11.00 8.07
C ALA A 41 -2.47 10.13 8.25
N VAL A 42 -1.60 10.47 9.20
CA VAL A 42 -0.40 9.67 9.51
C VAL A 42 -0.75 8.29 10.04
N GLN A 43 -1.72 8.18 10.94
CA GLN A 43 -2.16 6.87 11.46
C GLN A 43 -2.67 5.97 10.32
N VAL A 44 -3.54 6.49 9.47
CA VAL A 44 -4.06 5.74 8.32
C VAL A 44 -2.96 5.42 7.32
N ALA A 45 -2.00 6.32 7.11
CA ALA A 45 -0.86 6.11 6.23
C ALA A 45 0.03 4.96 6.70
N VAL A 46 0.31 4.87 8.00
CA VAL A 46 1.09 3.77 8.60
C VAL A 46 0.38 2.44 8.40
N ILE A 47 -0.91 2.38 8.71
CA ILE A 47 -1.72 1.17 8.48
C ILE A 47 -1.72 0.81 7.00
N GLY A 48 -2.04 1.76 6.12
CA GLY A 48 -2.13 1.56 4.68
C GLY A 48 -0.80 1.12 4.05
N ARG A 49 0.35 1.51 4.64
CA ARG A 49 1.66 1.11 4.14
C ARG A 49 2.12 -0.25 4.68
N TYR A 50 1.92 -0.50 5.98
CA TYR A 50 2.61 -1.58 6.68
C TYR A 50 1.72 -2.75 7.08
N GLN A 51 0.41 -2.68 6.89
CA GLN A 51 -0.48 -3.84 7.10
C GLN A 51 0.05 -5.06 6.35
N ASN A 52 0.08 -6.21 7.02
CA ASN A 52 0.63 -7.45 6.48
C ASN A 52 2.06 -7.28 5.91
N THR A 53 2.90 -6.50 6.61
CA THR A 53 4.26 -6.12 6.16
C THR A 53 4.31 -5.42 4.79
N GLY A 54 3.22 -4.73 4.43
CA GLY A 54 3.07 -4.03 3.15
C GLY A 54 2.79 -4.96 1.95
N GLN A 55 2.55 -6.24 2.19
CA GLN A 55 2.27 -7.24 1.15
C GLN A 55 0.77 -7.28 0.82
N VAL A 56 0.21 -6.13 0.46
CA VAL A 56 -1.19 -5.96 0.07
C VAL A 56 -1.22 -5.24 -1.28
N CYS A 57 -2.04 -5.68 -2.22
CA CYS A 57 -2.16 -5.07 -3.55
C CYS A 57 -2.54 -3.58 -3.45
N ALA A 58 -3.46 -3.22 -2.54
CA ALA A 58 -3.90 -1.87 -2.25
C ALA A 58 -3.00 -1.11 -1.24
N ALA A 59 -1.82 -1.63 -0.89
CA ALA A 59 -0.93 -0.92 0.03
C ALA A 59 -0.49 0.43 -0.57
N ALA A 60 -0.52 1.47 0.24
CA ALA A 60 -0.04 2.80 -0.14
C ALA A 60 1.46 2.74 -0.48
N LYS A 61 1.79 2.91 -1.75
CA LYS A 61 3.18 2.86 -2.25
C LYS A 61 3.70 4.21 -2.70
N ARG A 62 2.79 5.17 -2.92
CA ARG A 62 3.11 6.54 -3.34
C ARG A 62 2.35 7.50 -2.44
N PHE A 63 3.07 8.35 -1.71
CA PHE A 63 2.49 9.40 -0.90
C PHE A 63 2.58 10.72 -1.67
N ILE A 64 1.44 11.28 -2.01
CA ILE A 64 1.28 12.55 -2.72
C ILE A 64 0.75 13.55 -1.71
N VAL A 65 1.63 14.36 -1.18
CA VAL A 65 1.33 15.29 -0.09
C VAL A 65 1.45 16.72 -0.59
N GLU A 66 0.46 17.56 -0.26
CA GLU A 66 0.51 18.95 -0.63
C GLU A 66 1.73 19.65 -0.01
N GLN A 67 2.39 20.49 -0.80
CA GLN A 67 3.70 21.09 -0.47
C GLN A 67 3.70 21.79 0.90
N SER A 68 2.61 22.48 1.24
CA SER A 68 2.48 23.25 2.49
C SER A 68 2.58 22.42 3.76
N ILE A 69 2.24 21.13 3.71
CA ILE A 69 2.23 20.21 4.85
C ILE A 69 3.21 19.04 4.70
N ALA A 70 3.93 18.97 3.59
CA ALA A 70 4.77 17.81 3.24
C ALA A 70 5.86 17.53 4.29
N GLU A 71 6.52 18.56 4.81
CA GLU A 71 7.55 18.42 5.84
C GLU A 71 6.96 17.89 7.16
N ALA A 72 5.84 18.47 7.60
CA ALA A 72 5.18 18.07 8.85
C ALA A 72 4.64 16.63 8.75
N PHE A 73 4.02 16.26 7.62
CA PHE A 73 3.57 14.90 7.35
C PHE A 73 4.74 13.92 7.38
N THR A 74 5.82 14.21 6.65
CA THR A 74 6.99 13.32 6.57
C THR A 74 7.60 13.06 7.94
N ARG A 75 7.80 14.10 8.75
CA ARG A 75 8.35 13.96 10.11
C ARG A 75 7.48 13.05 10.96
N LYS A 76 6.17 13.30 11.02
CA LYS A 76 5.22 12.50 11.80
C LYS A 76 5.12 11.05 11.29
N PHE A 77 5.14 10.85 9.98
CA PHE A 77 5.09 9.53 9.38
C PHE A 77 6.35 8.72 9.68
N VAL A 78 7.53 9.33 9.64
CA VAL A 78 8.80 8.69 10.01
C VAL A 78 8.78 8.30 11.49
N GLU A 79 8.38 9.20 12.39
CA GLU A 79 8.26 8.93 13.83
C GLU A 79 7.32 7.77 14.11
N ALA A 80 6.12 7.77 13.53
CA ALA A 80 5.15 6.70 13.68
C ALA A 80 5.65 5.37 13.09
N THR A 81 6.39 5.41 11.98
CA THR A 81 7.02 4.22 11.39
C THR A 81 8.09 3.63 12.30
N GLN A 82 8.93 4.46 12.90
CA GLN A 82 9.99 4.03 13.81
C GLN A 82 9.45 3.40 15.11
N ALA A 83 8.23 3.75 15.49
CA ALA A 83 7.55 3.16 16.64
C ALA A 83 6.98 1.75 16.39
N LEU A 84 6.97 1.28 15.14
CA LEU A 84 6.49 -0.05 14.82
C LEU A 84 7.42 -1.13 15.39
N LYS A 85 6.83 -2.14 16.01
CA LYS A 85 7.57 -3.31 16.48
C LYS A 85 7.73 -4.31 15.33
N VAL A 86 8.96 -4.65 15.03
CA VAL A 86 9.30 -5.68 14.04
C VAL A 86 9.95 -6.85 14.78
N GLY A 87 9.48 -8.07 14.54
CA GLY A 87 9.97 -9.25 15.24
C GLY A 87 9.38 -10.53 14.69
N ASN A 88 9.60 -11.62 15.43
CA ASN A 88 9.04 -12.91 15.10
C ASN A 88 7.51 -12.90 15.34
N PRO A 89 6.67 -13.17 14.34
CA PRO A 89 5.21 -13.14 14.49
C PRO A 89 4.64 -14.27 15.37
N LEU A 90 5.45 -15.21 15.78
CA LEU A 90 5.06 -16.33 16.66
C LEU A 90 5.36 -16.08 18.14
N GLU A 91 5.90 -14.91 18.50
CA GLU A 91 6.21 -14.50 19.88
C GLU A 91 5.23 -13.47 20.42
#